data_5c2578742fa1f52e5ab1fbff7115ad38
#
_entry.id   5c2578742fa1f52e5ab1fbff7115ad38
#
_cell.length_a   1.000
_cell.length_b   1.000
_cell.length_c   1.000
_cell.angle_alpha   90.00
_cell.angle_beta   90.00
_cell.angle_gamma   90.00
#
_symmetry.space_group_name_H-M   'P 1'
#
loop_
_entity.id
_entity.type
_entity.pdbx_description
1 polymer ?
#
loop_
_entity_poly.entity_id
_entity_poly.type
_entity_poly.pdbx_seq_one_letter_code
_entity_poly.pdbx_strand_id
1 'polypeptide(L)'
;MKTAYAALAAGLSALALSGPAQAQVEVQWWHSMTGGLNEWVNDLARQFNESQKDYKVVPTFKGNYDESMTAAVAAFRAGNAPHILQVFEVGTATMMSAKGAIKPVGEVMKQSGVAFDPKAYVPAVSGYYTAPNGEMLSFPFNSSTTIFYYNKDAFKAAGLNPDKAPTTWPEVTLAAAKLKAAGYKCPYTTSWMSWVHLESFSTWHNTLFATQNNGFGGASARLAFNSPLHLRHFENLANMSKQGLFVYKGRASVAIPSFVSGECAMFTGSSGSYADVSKGAKFAYGLAPLPYYQDVPGAPQNTVIGGASLWVMSGKKPAEYKGVAKFFSFISTPEVQSASHKRTGYLPVTTASYKLTEESGFYKQNPGTDVAVTQMIRKVTDKSRGIRLGNYVQIRAIEDEELEQVWNGKKTAKEALDAIVTRGNEQLERFQKANKS
;
A
#
# COMPACT_ATOMS: atom_id res chain seq x y z
N MET A 1 10.02 -72.93 -61.93
CA MET A 1 9.23 -71.79 -62.32
C MET A 1 8.37 -71.36 -61.14
N LYS A 2 8.68 -70.29 -60.42
CA LYS A 2 7.80 -69.41 -59.62
C LYS A 2 8.67 -68.32 -59.08
N THR A 3 8.63 -67.21 -59.73
CA THR A 3 9.26 -65.91 -59.34
C THR A 3 8.53 -65.30 -58.16
N ALA A 4 9.31 -64.95 -57.11
CA ALA A 4 8.81 -64.15 -55.91
C ALA A 4 9.30 -62.72 -56.04
N TYR A 5 8.40 -61.78 -56.14
CA TYR A 5 8.67 -60.33 -56.04
C TYR A 5 8.81 -59.91 -54.59
N ALA A 6 9.97 -59.34 -54.22
CA ALA A 6 10.19 -58.69 -52.95
C ALA A 6 9.85 -57.21 -53.13
N ALA A 7 8.83 -56.72 -52.37
CA ALA A 7 8.48 -55.33 -52.30
C ALA A 7 9.29 -54.66 -51.13
N LEU A 8 10.15 -53.70 -51.52
CA LEU A 8 10.88 -52.85 -50.60
C LEU A 8 9.94 -51.71 -50.09
N ALA A 9 9.51 -51.78 -48.85
CA ALA A 9 8.80 -50.64 -48.16
C ALA A 9 9.84 -49.66 -47.58
N ALA A 10 10.01 -48.52 -48.22
CA ALA A 10 10.82 -47.42 -47.70
C ALA A 10 10.04 -46.69 -46.65
N GLY A 11 10.37 -46.93 -45.35
CA GLY A 11 9.85 -46.16 -44.21
C GLY A 11 10.53 -44.81 -44.12
N LEU A 12 9.82 -43.72 -44.48
CA LEU A 12 10.25 -42.35 -44.13
C LEU A 12 10.01 -42.13 -42.65
N SER A 13 11.08 -42.23 -41.85
CA SER A 13 11.08 -41.75 -40.45
C SER A 13 11.15 -40.22 -40.48
N ALA A 14 10.03 -39.56 -40.22
CA ALA A 14 9.97 -38.13 -39.93
C ALA A 14 10.64 -37.89 -38.56
N LEU A 15 11.90 -37.51 -38.57
CA LEU A 15 12.57 -36.94 -37.38
C LEU A 15 11.91 -35.59 -37.10
N ALA A 16 10.97 -35.59 -36.15
CA ALA A 16 10.49 -34.36 -35.51
C ALA A 16 11.70 -33.70 -34.82
N LEU A 17 12.23 -32.66 -35.43
CA LEU A 17 13.19 -31.75 -34.82
C LEU A 17 12.47 -31.03 -33.65
N SER A 18 12.38 -31.65 -32.50
CA SER A 18 12.09 -30.95 -31.27
C SER A 18 13.32 -30.09 -30.97
N GLY A 19 13.26 -28.83 -31.42
CA GLY A 19 14.23 -27.82 -30.95
C GLY A 19 14.29 -27.83 -29.44
N PRO A 20 15.44 -27.50 -28.81
CA PRO A 20 15.55 -27.43 -27.36
C PRO A 20 14.47 -26.46 -26.85
N ALA A 21 13.56 -26.94 -26.05
CA ALA A 21 12.62 -26.10 -25.34
C ALA A 21 13.46 -25.10 -24.51
N GLN A 22 13.52 -23.87 -24.99
CA GLN A 22 14.25 -22.82 -24.28
C GLN A 22 13.60 -22.67 -22.91
N ALA A 23 14.34 -22.97 -21.87
CA ALA A 23 13.84 -22.83 -20.49
C ALA A 23 13.38 -21.38 -20.26
N GLN A 24 12.17 -21.21 -19.74
CA GLN A 24 11.65 -19.88 -19.38
C GLN A 24 12.62 -19.15 -18.46
N VAL A 25 12.84 -17.87 -18.70
CA VAL A 25 13.62 -17.02 -17.81
C VAL A 25 12.77 -16.73 -16.57
N GLU A 26 13.23 -17.18 -15.41
CA GLU A 26 12.51 -16.99 -14.15
C GLU A 26 12.77 -15.60 -13.57
N VAL A 27 11.70 -14.95 -13.09
CA VAL A 27 11.71 -13.64 -12.42
C VAL A 27 11.14 -13.80 -11.02
N GLN A 28 11.98 -13.76 -10.01
CA GLN A 28 11.60 -13.81 -8.60
C GLN A 28 10.99 -12.48 -8.16
N TRP A 29 9.79 -12.53 -7.59
CA TRP A 29 9.09 -11.38 -7.04
C TRP A 29 8.76 -11.59 -5.57
N TRP A 30 9.42 -10.84 -4.69
CA TRP A 30 9.13 -10.88 -3.26
C TRP A 30 8.07 -9.85 -2.89
N HIS A 31 7.05 -10.29 -2.14
CA HIS A 31 5.90 -9.47 -1.76
C HIS A 31 5.44 -9.74 -0.32
N SER A 32 4.60 -8.82 0.19
CA SER A 32 4.07 -8.84 1.56
C SER A 32 2.54 -8.87 1.62
N MET A 33 1.90 -9.32 0.54
CA MET A 33 0.44 -9.37 0.45
C MET A 33 -0.12 -10.61 1.14
N THR A 34 -1.19 -10.42 1.92
CA THR A 34 -1.91 -11.48 2.66
C THR A 34 -3.39 -11.53 2.24
N GLY A 35 -4.15 -12.55 2.66
CA GLY A 35 -5.58 -12.68 2.38
C GLY A 35 -5.95 -12.54 0.91
N GLY A 36 -6.98 -11.79 0.61
CA GLY A 36 -7.44 -11.53 -0.75
C GLY A 36 -6.41 -10.83 -1.63
N LEU A 37 -5.49 -10.07 -1.03
CA LEU A 37 -4.41 -9.42 -1.76
C LEU A 37 -3.30 -10.41 -2.18
N ASN A 38 -3.05 -11.46 -1.39
CA ASN A 38 -2.15 -12.53 -1.79
C ASN A 38 -2.71 -13.31 -3.00
N GLU A 39 -4.01 -13.61 -2.98
CA GLU A 39 -4.68 -14.22 -4.13
C GLU A 39 -4.54 -13.36 -5.39
N TRP A 40 -4.73 -12.05 -5.27
CA TRP A 40 -4.58 -11.11 -6.38
C TRP A 40 -3.16 -11.10 -6.96
N VAL A 41 -2.12 -11.06 -6.12
CA VAL A 41 -0.71 -11.11 -6.55
C VAL A 41 -0.39 -12.39 -7.32
N ASN A 42 -0.84 -13.54 -6.79
CA ASN A 42 -0.65 -14.83 -7.46
C ASN A 42 -1.39 -14.90 -8.79
N ASP A 43 -2.61 -14.32 -8.87
CA ASP A 43 -3.36 -14.25 -10.12
C ASP A 43 -2.71 -13.37 -11.17
N LEU A 44 -2.13 -12.22 -10.79
CA LEU A 44 -1.36 -11.38 -11.73
C LEU A 44 -0.18 -12.14 -12.33
N ALA A 45 0.59 -12.84 -11.50
CA ALA A 45 1.70 -13.64 -11.97
C ALA A 45 1.23 -14.79 -12.88
N ARG A 46 0.16 -15.49 -12.51
CA ARG A 46 -0.43 -16.57 -13.30
C ARG A 46 -0.89 -16.06 -14.66
N GLN A 47 -1.66 -14.97 -14.73
CA GLN A 47 -2.15 -14.37 -15.97
C GLN A 47 -0.99 -13.96 -16.89
N PHE A 48 0.06 -13.34 -16.36
CA PHE A 48 1.25 -13.03 -17.14
C PHE A 48 1.93 -14.29 -17.66
N ASN A 49 2.13 -15.30 -16.81
CA ASN A 49 2.79 -16.55 -17.18
C ASN A 49 2.02 -17.33 -18.26
N GLU A 50 0.69 -17.28 -18.22
CA GLU A 50 -0.19 -17.90 -19.22
C GLU A 50 -0.22 -17.14 -20.55
N SER A 51 0.02 -15.81 -20.54
CA SER A 51 -0.06 -14.95 -21.71
C SER A 51 1.14 -15.08 -22.68
N GLN A 52 2.24 -15.68 -22.24
CA GLN A 52 3.48 -15.84 -23.01
C GLN A 52 4.29 -17.04 -22.50
N LYS A 53 5.38 -17.41 -23.21
CA LYS A 53 6.19 -18.62 -22.89
C LYS A 53 7.67 -18.33 -22.59
N ASP A 54 8.11 -17.08 -22.69
CA ASP A 54 9.53 -16.72 -22.57
C ASP A 54 9.95 -16.50 -21.10
N TYR A 55 9.02 -16.03 -20.25
CA TYR A 55 9.28 -15.61 -18.88
C TYR A 55 8.32 -16.28 -17.90
N LYS A 56 8.79 -16.52 -16.69
CA LYS A 56 7.98 -17.03 -15.57
C LYS A 56 8.18 -16.15 -14.34
N VAL A 57 7.17 -15.38 -13.98
CA VAL A 57 7.17 -14.64 -12.70
C VAL A 57 6.76 -15.57 -11.57
N VAL A 58 7.60 -15.61 -10.51
CA VAL A 58 7.39 -16.43 -9.32
C VAL A 58 7.22 -15.51 -8.11
N PRO A 59 5.98 -15.23 -7.70
CA PRO A 59 5.72 -14.45 -6.50
C PRO A 59 6.05 -15.30 -5.26
N THR A 60 6.70 -14.67 -4.28
CA THR A 60 7.06 -15.31 -3.02
C THR A 60 6.70 -14.38 -1.87
N PHE A 61 5.81 -14.82 -0.99
CA PHE A 61 5.49 -14.12 0.25
C PHE A 61 6.68 -14.15 1.21
N LYS A 62 7.08 -12.99 1.74
CA LYS A 62 8.24 -12.82 2.62
C LYS A 62 7.88 -12.18 3.97
N GLY A 63 6.70 -12.47 4.48
CA GLY A 63 6.21 -11.85 5.70
C GLY A 63 5.58 -10.47 5.46
N ASN A 64 5.38 -9.71 6.53
CA ASN A 64 4.95 -8.32 6.42
C ASN A 64 6.02 -7.44 5.74
N TYR A 65 5.73 -6.17 5.52
CA TYR A 65 6.65 -5.26 4.81
C TYR A 65 8.00 -5.11 5.51
N ASP A 66 8.03 -5.05 6.84
CA ASP A 66 9.27 -4.89 7.64
C ASP A 66 10.14 -6.14 7.56
N GLU A 67 9.51 -7.31 7.67
CA GLU A 67 10.16 -8.62 7.55
C GLU A 67 10.73 -8.83 6.15
N SER A 68 9.94 -8.51 5.12
CA SER A 68 10.34 -8.61 3.71
C SER A 68 11.53 -7.69 3.41
N MET A 69 11.49 -6.44 3.89
CA MET A 69 12.59 -5.49 3.68
C MET A 69 13.87 -5.92 4.41
N THR A 70 13.75 -6.44 5.63
CA THR A 70 14.89 -6.99 6.39
C THR A 70 15.50 -8.19 5.68
N ALA A 71 14.65 -9.11 5.20
CA ALA A 71 15.11 -10.28 4.44
C ALA A 71 15.78 -9.86 3.11
N ALA A 72 15.28 -8.82 2.45
CA ALA A 72 15.87 -8.32 1.20
C ALA A 72 17.26 -7.71 1.41
N VAL A 73 17.47 -6.97 2.51
CA VAL A 73 18.80 -6.42 2.85
C VAL A 73 19.81 -7.56 3.09
N ALA A 74 19.42 -8.61 3.82
CA ALA A 74 20.28 -9.79 4.05
C ALA A 74 20.58 -10.52 2.74
N ALA A 75 19.57 -10.74 1.91
CA ALA A 75 19.71 -11.42 0.60
C ALA A 75 20.58 -10.61 -0.38
N PHE A 76 20.45 -9.28 -0.39
CA PHE A 76 21.31 -8.43 -1.22
C PHE A 76 22.79 -8.55 -0.82
N ARG A 77 23.10 -8.51 0.47
CA ARG A 77 24.45 -8.70 0.98
C ARG A 77 25.04 -10.08 0.63
N ALA A 78 24.18 -11.10 0.57
CA ALA A 78 24.55 -12.46 0.20
C ALA A 78 24.59 -12.72 -1.32
N GLY A 79 24.28 -11.71 -2.16
CA GLY A 79 24.20 -11.86 -3.61
C GLY A 79 22.96 -12.60 -4.13
N ASN A 80 21.95 -12.83 -3.28
CA ASN A 80 20.74 -13.62 -3.57
C ASN A 80 19.46 -12.78 -3.55
N ALA A 81 19.54 -11.46 -3.81
CA ALA A 81 18.36 -10.60 -3.88
C ALA A 81 17.38 -11.07 -4.97
N PRO A 82 16.05 -10.87 -4.81
CA PRO A 82 15.09 -11.15 -5.85
C PRO A 82 15.30 -10.24 -7.07
N HIS A 83 14.56 -10.45 -8.15
CA HIS A 83 14.53 -9.52 -9.28
C HIS A 83 13.66 -8.30 -8.96
N ILE A 84 12.52 -8.55 -8.33
CA ILE A 84 11.52 -7.56 -7.95
C ILE A 84 11.30 -7.65 -6.44
N LEU A 85 11.42 -6.51 -5.75
CA LEU A 85 11.10 -6.36 -4.33
C LEU A 85 9.94 -5.39 -4.17
N GLN A 86 8.86 -5.81 -3.54
CA GLN A 86 7.78 -4.92 -3.11
C GLN A 86 8.19 -4.21 -1.81
N VAL A 87 8.25 -2.88 -1.86
CA VAL A 87 8.59 -2.05 -0.70
C VAL A 87 7.49 -1.04 -0.46
N PHE A 88 6.99 -0.99 0.78
CA PHE A 88 5.97 -0.04 1.18
C PHE A 88 6.50 1.40 1.22
N GLU A 89 5.60 2.36 1.24
CA GLU A 89 5.90 3.78 1.04
C GLU A 89 6.96 4.32 2.00
N VAL A 90 6.97 3.91 3.27
CA VAL A 90 7.96 4.37 4.26
C VAL A 90 9.38 3.86 3.99
N GLY A 91 9.52 2.80 3.21
CA GLY A 91 10.83 2.29 2.77
C GLY A 91 11.46 3.10 1.64
N THR A 92 10.70 3.99 0.98
CA THR A 92 11.10 4.67 -0.26
C THR A 92 12.39 5.46 -0.12
N ALA A 93 12.53 6.32 0.88
CA ALA A 93 13.75 7.13 1.04
C ALA A 93 14.99 6.27 1.35
N THR A 94 14.81 5.18 2.09
CA THR A 94 15.88 4.20 2.36
C THR A 94 16.32 3.49 1.07
N MET A 95 15.37 3.06 0.24
CA MET A 95 15.67 2.45 -1.06
C MET A 95 16.34 3.44 -2.02
N MET A 96 15.89 4.70 -2.05
CA MET A 96 16.52 5.76 -2.86
C MET A 96 17.98 6.03 -2.48
N SER A 97 18.33 5.83 -1.20
CA SER A 97 19.69 6.01 -0.68
C SER A 97 20.57 4.76 -0.82
N ALA A 98 20.00 3.61 -1.18
CA ALA A 98 20.71 2.34 -1.31
C ALA A 98 21.53 2.27 -2.62
N LYS A 99 22.64 3.00 -2.66
CA LYS A 99 23.53 3.09 -3.84
C LYS A 99 23.97 1.71 -4.31
N GLY A 100 23.78 1.43 -5.60
CA GLY A 100 24.17 0.17 -6.23
C GLY A 100 23.28 -1.04 -5.92
N ALA A 101 22.26 -0.93 -5.04
CA ALA A 101 21.35 -2.04 -4.73
C ALA A 101 20.15 -2.12 -5.66
N ILE A 102 19.77 -1.01 -6.28
CA ILE A 102 18.61 -0.89 -7.14
C ILE A 102 19.00 -0.49 -8.57
N LYS A 103 18.16 -0.85 -9.52
CA LYS A 103 18.21 -0.37 -10.89
C LYS A 103 16.94 0.43 -11.17
N PRO A 104 17.05 1.72 -11.58
CA PRO A 104 15.88 2.55 -11.83
C PRO A 104 14.92 1.92 -12.84
N VAL A 105 13.63 1.97 -12.56
CA VAL A 105 12.62 1.32 -13.42
C VAL A 105 12.64 1.89 -14.84
N GLY A 106 12.82 3.19 -15.00
CA GLY A 106 12.93 3.83 -16.32
C GLY A 106 14.09 3.29 -17.14
N GLU A 107 15.24 3.05 -16.49
CA GLU A 107 16.41 2.44 -17.13
C GLU A 107 16.15 1.00 -17.56
N VAL A 108 15.53 0.19 -16.68
CA VAL A 108 15.17 -1.21 -16.98
C VAL A 108 14.26 -1.29 -18.19
N MET A 109 13.21 -0.47 -18.24
CA MET A 109 12.24 -0.45 -19.34
C MET A 109 12.92 -0.02 -20.64
N LYS A 110 13.71 1.05 -20.61
CA LYS A 110 14.46 1.55 -21.79
C LYS A 110 15.43 0.51 -22.33
N GLN A 111 16.27 -0.08 -21.48
CA GLN A 111 17.26 -1.08 -21.91
C GLN A 111 16.61 -2.37 -22.43
N SER A 112 15.41 -2.68 -21.97
CA SER A 112 14.63 -3.84 -22.42
C SER A 112 13.84 -3.58 -23.70
N GLY A 113 13.86 -2.36 -24.23
CA GLY A 113 13.07 -1.97 -25.41
C GLY A 113 11.56 -1.96 -25.15
N VAL A 114 11.13 -1.74 -23.91
CA VAL A 114 9.72 -1.68 -23.53
C VAL A 114 9.31 -0.24 -23.28
N ALA A 115 8.22 0.20 -23.90
CA ALA A 115 7.69 1.54 -23.72
C ALA A 115 7.25 1.77 -22.26
N PHE A 116 7.63 2.90 -21.71
CA PHE A 116 7.27 3.31 -20.35
C PHE A 116 7.12 4.83 -20.29
N ASP A 117 5.93 5.31 -19.93
CA ASP A 117 5.65 6.73 -19.78
C ASP A 117 5.32 7.05 -18.31
N PRO A 118 6.25 7.63 -17.54
CA PRO A 118 5.98 8.06 -16.17
C PRO A 118 4.84 9.06 -16.03
N LYS A 119 4.51 9.83 -17.08
CA LYS A 119 3.43 10.82 -17.08
C LYS A 119 2.03 10.20 -17.18
N ALA A 120 1.94 8.93 -17.58
CA ALA A 120 0.67 8.19 -17.58
C ALA A 120 0.15 7.92 -16.15
N TYR A 121 1.04 7.95 -15.15
CA TYR A 121 0.70 7.69 -13.76
C TYR A 121 0.16 8.95 -13.07
N VAL A 122 -0.75 8.71 -12.11
CA VAL A 122 -1.31 9.78 -11.27
C VAL A 122 -0.16 10.53 -10.56
N PRO A 123 -0.07 11.87 -10.67
CA PRO A 123 1.07 12.65 -10.17
C PRO A 123 1.39 12.45 -8.68
N ALA A 124 0.36 12.28 -7.83
CA ALA A 124 0.55 12.02 -6.40
C ALA A 124 1.29 10.69 -6.14
N VAL A 125 1.12 9.71 -7.03
CA VAL A 125 1.77 8.40 -6.94
C VAL A 125 3.16 8.44 -7.59
N SER A 126 3.26 8.88 -8.85
CA SER A 126 4.52 8.92 -9.58
C SER A 126 5.54 9.86 -8.92
N GLY A 127 5.10 11.04 -8.46
CA GLY A 127 5.97 12.01 -7.79
C GLY A 127 6.56 11.51 -6.47
N TYR A 128 5.88 10.58 -5.81
CA TYR A 128 6.38 9.99 -4.58
C TYR A 128 7.62 9.10 -4.82
N TYR A 129 7.64 8.36 -5.93
CA TYR A 129 8.70 7.41 -6.31
C TYR A 129 9.75 8.00 -7.27
N THR A 130 9.66 9.30 -7.54
CA THR A 130 10.58 10.02 -8.42
C THR A 130 11.68 10.72 -7.61
N ALA A 131 12.92 10.56 -8.03
CA ALA A 131 14.08 11.23 -7.45
C ALA A 131 14.08 12.73 -7.80
N PRO A 132 14.86 13.57 -7.10
CA PRO A 132 14.95 15.02 -7.39
C PRO A 132 15.38 15.37 -8.82
N ASN A 133 16.12 14.50 -9.48
CA ASN A 133 16.53 14.65 -10.89
C ASN A 133 15.41 14.31 -11.90
N GLY A 134 14.21 13.96 -11.44
CA GLY A 134 13.07 13.61 -12.28
C GLY A 134 13.02 12.13 -12.72
N GLU A 135 13.96 11.31 -12.29
CA GLU A 135 13.99 9.88 -12.62
C GLU A 135 13.07 9.08 -11.71
N MET A 136 12.14 8.31 -12.28
CA MET A 136 11.31 7.36 -11.53
C MET A 136 12.14 6.12 -11.20
N LEU A 137 12.32 5.85 -9.90
CA LEU A 137 13.21 4.80 -9.41
C LEU A 137 12.51 3.46 -9.22
N SER A 138 11.22 3.47 -8.87
CA SER A 138 10.43 2.25 -8.68
C SER A 138 9.13 2.30 -9.46
N PHE A 139 8.57 1.14 -9.73
CA PHE A 139 7.32 0.97 -10.46
C PHE A 139 6.13 1.12 -9.50
N PRO A 140 5.22 2.10 -9.70
CA PRO A 140 4.00 2.23 -8.91
C PRO A 140 3.14 0.97 -9.03
N PHE A 141 2.71 0.40 -7.90
CA PHE A 141 1.99 -0.88 -7.91
C PHE A 141 0.69 -0.83 -7.14
N ASN A 142 0.74 -1.06 -5.83
CA ASN A 142 -0.45 -1.15 -5.00
C ASN A 142 -0.58 0.10 -4.11
N SER A 143 -0.84 1.23 -4.72
CA SER A 143 -1.10 2.46 -3.98
C SER A 143 -2.49 2.44 -3.35
N SER A 144 -2.57 2.85 -2.09
CA SER A 144 -3.81 2.98 -1.34
C SER A 144 -3.89 4.35 -0.67
N THR A 145 -5.03 4.64 -0.06
CA THR A 145 -5.17 5.73 0.91
C THR A 145 -6.04 5.27 2.06
N THR A 146 -6.03 6.02 3.14
CA THR A 146 -6.82 5.72 4.32
C THR A 146 -8.29 6.12 4.10
N ILE A 147 -9.21 5.22 4.43
CA ILE A 147 -10.66 5.49 4.37
C ILE A 147 -11.36 4.98 5.62
N PHE A 148 -12.61 5.37 5.79
CA PHE A 148 -13.50 4.95 6.86
C PHE A 148 -14.49 3.90 6.35
N TYR A 149 -14.61 2.80 7.07
CA TYR A 149 -15.57 1.71 6.86
C TYR A 149 -16.57 1.67 8.02
N TYR A 150 -17.83 1.35 7.74
CA TYR A 150 -18.82 1.15 8.79
C TYR A 150 -19.85 0.09 8.42
N ASN A 151 -20.32 -0.62 9.43
CA ASN A 151 -21.36 -1.63 9.32
C ASN A 151 -22.73 -0.94 9.39
N LYS A 152 -23.44 -0.90 8.26
CA LYS A 152 -24.78 -0.27 8.14
C LYS A 152 -25.84 -0.97 8.99
N ASP A 153 -25.75 -2.29 9.15
CA ASP A 153 -26.69 -3.05 9.95
C ASP A 153 -26.49 -2.75 11.44
N ALA A 154 -25.23 -2.62 11.88
CA ALA A 154 -24.90 -2.20 13.23
C ALA A 154 -25.38 -0.75 13.50
N PHE A 155 -25.24 0.14 12.53
CA PHE A 155 -25.75 1.51 12.65
C PHE A 155 -27.26 1.52 12.85
N LYS A 156 -28.01 0.78 12.01
CA LYS A 156 -29.43 0.65 12.13
C LYS A 156 -29.85 0.09 13.50
N ALA A 157 -29.19 -0.96 13.97
CA ALA A 157 -29.44 -1.56 15.28
C ALA A 157 -29.19 -0.58 16.45
N ALA A 158 -28.21 0.33 16.31
CA ALA A 158 -27.87 1.36 17.30
C ALA A 158 -28.71 2.66 17.16
N GLY A 159 -29.72 2.70 16.28
CA GLY A 159 -30.53 3.91 16.02
C GLY A 159 -29.76 5.03 15.33
N LEU A 160 -28.70 4.67 14.58
CA LEU A 160 -27.96 5.56 13.71
C LEU A 160 -28.49 5.47 12.27
N ASN A 161 -28.31 6.53 11.49
CA ASN A 161 -28.65 6.48 10.06
C ASN A 161 -27.62 5.62 9.31
N PRO A 162 -28.03 4.47 8.68
CA PRO A 162 -27.12 3.57 7.98
C PRO A 162 -26.56 4.16 6.70
N ASP A 163 -27.15 5.24 6.16
CA ASP A 163 -26.69 5.86 4.91
C ASP A 163 -25.89 7.16 5.15
N LYS A 164 -25.60 7.48 6.42
CA LYS A 164 -24.83 8.65 6.80
C LYS A 164 -23.63 8.25 7.68
N ALA A 165 -22.44 8.17 7.10
CA ALA A 165 -21.21 7.98 7.85
C ALA A 165 -20.90 9.21 8.74
N PRO A 166 -20.26 9.00 9.91
CA PRO A 166 -19.65 10.09 10.69
C PRO A 166 -18.59 10.82 9.84
N THR A 167 -18.63 12.14 9.80
CA THR A 167 -17.70 12.97 9.04
C THR A 167 -16.65 13.65 9.93
N THR A 168 -16.95 13.76 11.22
CA THR A 168 -16.04 14.38 12.19
C THR A 168 -15.69 13.41 13.34
N TRP A 169 -14.53 13.64 13.98
CA TRP A 169 -14.12 12.83 15.13
C TRP A 169 -15.10 12.89 16.31
N PRO A 170 -15.73 14.04 16.64
CA PRO A 170 -16.82 14.07 17.59
C PRO A 170 -18.01 13.18 17.19
N GLU A 171 -18.40 13.16 15.90
CA GLU A 171 -19.47 12.26 15.42
C GLU A 171 -19.07 10.78 15.53
N VAL A 172 -17.79 10.43 15.27
CA VAL A 172 -17.29 9.06 15.49
C VAL A 172 -17.42 8.65 16.96
N THR A 173 -17.05 9.54 17.88
CA THR A 173 -17.18 9.28 19.32
C THR A 173 -18.63 9.06 19.74
N LEU A 174 -19.55 9.90 19.22
CA LEU A 174 -20.99 9.75 19.50
C LEU A 174 -21.58 8.46 18.90
N ALA A 175 -21.19 8.14 17.68
CA ALA A 175 -21.60 6.88 17.03
C ALA A 175 -21.09 5.67 17.81
N ALA A 176 -19.82 5.69 18.22
CA ALA A 176 -19.23 4.63 19.04
C ALA A 176 -19.96 4.44 20.38
N ALA A 177 -20.36 5.53 21.04
CA ALA A 177 -21.13 5.46 22.28
C ALA A 177 -22.50 4.80 22.08
N LYS A 178 -23.22 5.13 21.00
CA LYS A 178 -24.51 4.49 20.65
C LYS A 178 -24.33 3.01 20.30
N LEU A 179 -23.30 2.66 19.52
CA LEU A 179 -22.98 1.28 19.19
C LEU A 179 -22.67 0.46 20.46
N LYS A 180 -21.89 1.03 21.39
CA LYS A 180 -21.63 0.38 22.67
C LYS A 180 -22.92 0.17 23.48
N ALA A 181 -23.78 1.17 23.56
CA ALA A 181 -25.08 1.07 24.23
C ALA A 181 -25.99 -0.01 23.58
N ALA A 182 -25.86 -0.24 22.28
CA ALA A 182 -26.53 -1.31 21.54
C ALA A 182 -25.86 -2.69 21.69
N GLY A 183 -24.81 -2.81 22.51
CA GLY A 183 -24.16 -4.08 22.85
C GLY A 183 -22.91 -4.44 22.04
N TYR A 184 -22.47 -3.58 21.13
CA TYR A 184 -21.23 -3.83 20.38
C TYR A 184 -20.00 -3.66 21.27
N LYS A 185 -19.21 -4.75 21.40
CA LYS A 185 -17.97 -4.75 22.22
C LYS A 185 -16.81 -4.04 21.57
N CYS A 186 -16.83 -3.88 20.25
CA CYS A 186 -15.84 -3.15 19.47
C CYS A 186 -16.56 -2.11 18.57
N PRO A 187 -16.97 -0.95 19.15
CA PRO A 187 -17.63 0.09 18.36
C PRO A 187 -16.75 0.65 17.24
N TYR A 188 -15.47 0.90 17.53
CA TYR A 188 -14.49 1.42 16.59
C TYR A 188 -13.13 0.78 16.76
N THR A 189 -12.46 0.50 15.64
CA THR A 189 -11.07 0.03 15.57
C THR A 189 -10.35 0.66 14.38
N THR A 190 -9.03 0.45 14.31
CA THR A 190 -8.18 0.90 13.20
C THR A 190 -7.13 -0.14 12.87
N SER A 191 -6.71 -0.19 11.61
CA SER A 191 -5.45 -0.83 11.20
C SER A 191 -4.42 0.25 10.84
N TRP A 192 -3.13 -0.09 10.82
CA TRP A 192 -2.07 0.83 10.44
C TRP A 192 -2.14 2.14 11.24
N MET A 193 -2.19 2.04 12.57
CA MET A 193 -2.42 3.15 13.51
C MET A 193 -1.61 4.40 13.16
N SER A 194 -0.31 4.28 13.01
CA SER A 194 0.60 5.39 12.70
C SER A 194 0.25 6.05 11.38
N TRP A 195 0.03 5.25 10.33
CA TRP A 195 -0.32 5.76 9.00
C TRP A 195 -1.68 6.45 8.96
N VAL A 196 -2.68 5.90 9.65
CA VAL A 196 -4.03 6.49 9.72
C VAL A 196 -4.05 7.75 10.59
N HIS A 197 -3.54 7.65 11.84
CA HIS A 197 -3.79 8.64 12.88
C HIS A 197 -2.64 9.65 13.11
N LEU A 198 -1.45 9.42 12.53
CA LEU A 198 -0.38 10.41 12.48
C LEU A 198 -0.20 10.98 11.07
N GLU A 199 0.13 10.13 10.11
CA GLU A 199 0.52 10.55 8.76
C GLU A 199 -0.66 11.11 7.95
N SER A 200 -1.70 10.29 7.73
CA SER A 200 -2.90 10.73 7.01
C SER A 200 -3.67 11.79 7.79
N PHE A 201 -3.70 11.70 9.12
CA PHE A 201 -4.28 12.72 9.96
C PHE A 201 -3.60 14.07 9.77
N SER A 202 -2.26 14.12 9.75
CA SER A 202 -1.51 15.36 9.53
C SER A 202 -1.85 16.01 8.20
N THR A 203 -1.83 15.22 7.12
CA THR A 203 -2.08 15.75 5.79
C THR A 203 -3.55 16.10 5.55
N TRP A 204 -4.46 15.31 6.11
CA TRP A 204 -5.90 15.56 6.05
C TRP A 204 -6.31 16.86 6.76
N HIS A 205 -5.58 17.21 7.84
CA HIS A 205 -5.75 18.47 8.57
C HIS A 205 -4.80 19.58 8.11
N ASN A 206 -4.08 19.38 7.00
CA ASN A 206 -3.12 20.36 6.46
C ASN A 206 -2.12 20.85 7.51
N THR A 207 -1.63 19.96 8.36
CA THR A 207 -0.63 20.24 9.39
C THR A 207 0.69 19.51 9.11
N LEU A 208 1.78 19.99 9.68
CA LEU A 208 3.10 19.37 9.48
C LEU A 208 3.21 18.04 10.21
N PHE A 209 3.68 17.02 9.50
CA PHE A 209 4.21 15.81 10.10
C PHE A 209 5.72 15.93 10.38
N ALA A 210 6.47 16.48 9.43
CA ALA A 210 7.90 16.73 9.55
C ALA A 210 8.30 18.03 8.84
N THR A 211 9.41 18.61 9.24
CA THR A 211 10.04 19.77 8.56
C THR A 211 10.53 19.40 7.16
N GLN A 212 11.08 20.35 6.41
CA GLN A 212 11.58 20.13 5.05
C GLN A 212 10.51 19.54 4.13
N ASN A 213 9.28 20.09 4.15
CA ASN A 213 8.14 19.60 3.35
C ASN A 213 7.93 18.10 3.55
N ASN A 214 7.84 17.64 4.79
CA ASN A 214 7.74 16.22 5.17
C ASN A 214 8.87 15.34 4.58
N GLY A 215 10.10 15.87 4.53
CA GLY A 215 11.29 15.16 4.06
C GLY A 215 11.59 15.29 2.56
N PHE A 216 10.69 15.87 1.76
CA PHE A 216 10.98 16.11 0.32
C PHE A 216 12.06 17.20 0.10
N GLY A 217 12.26 18.10 1.07
CA GLY A 217 13.27 19.15 1.01
C GLY A 217 14.68 18.71 1.43
N GLY A 218 14.86 17.48 1.91
CA GLY A 218 16.18 16.93 2.21
C GLY A 218 16.29 16.16 3.52
N ALA A 219 17.46 15.56 3.73
CA ALA A 219 17.73 14.65 4.86
C ALA A 219 17.82 15.36 6.24
N SER A 220 17.78 16.69 6.29
CA SER A 220 17.73 17.45 7.56
C SER A 220 16.33 17.56 8.16
N ALA A 221 15.34 16.86 7.60
CA ALA A 221 13.99 16.84 8.13
C ALA A 221 13.96 16.35 9.60
N ARG A 222 13.00 16.90 10.35
CA ARG A 222 12.72 16.51 11.75
C ARG A 222 11.23 16.37 11.95
N LEU A 223 10.82 15.39 12.76
CA LEU A 223 9.42 15.16 13.12
C LEU A 223 8.87 16.35 13.89
N ALA A 224 7.60 16.69 13.67
CA ALA A 224 6.94 17.87 14.23
C ALA A 224 5.46 17.60 14.62
N PHE A 225 5.05 16.35 14.74
CA PHE A 225 3.64 15.99 14.99
C PHE A 225 3.24 15.88 16.47
N ASN A 226 4.06 16.34 17.43
CA ASN A 226 3.65 16.51 18.82
C ASN A 226 2.97 17.86 19.07
N SER A 227 2.22 18.36 18.09
CA SER A 227 1.49 19.62 18.15
C SER A 227 0.21 19.52 18.97
N PRO A 228 -0.40 20.65 19.40
CA PRO A 228 -1.67 20.64 20.13
C PRO A 228 -2.79 19.88 19.40
N LEU A 229 -2.82 19.92 18.08
CA LEU A 229 -3.84 19.19 17.30
C LEU A 229 -3.65 17.68 17.38
N HIS A 230 -2.40 17.19 17.25
CA HIS A 230 -2.10 15.76 17.39
C HIS A 230 -2.37 15.30 18.83
N LEU A 231 -1.97 16.08 19.82
CA LEU A 231 -2.25 15.78 21.22
C LEU A 231 -3.76 15.65 21.47
N ARG A 232 -4.56 16.63 21.02
CA ARG A 232 -6.03 16.58 21.09
C ARG A 232 -6.59 15.28 20.50
N HIS A 233 -6.06 14.85 19.35
CA HIS A 233 -6.54 13.66 18.68
C HIS A 233 -6.21 12.38 19.44
N PHE A 234 -4.98 12.24 19.92
CA PHE A 234 -4.58 11.06 20.69
C PHE A 234 -5.17 11.02 22.09
N GLU A 235 -5.41 12.16 22.73
CA GLU A 235 -6.19 12.23 23.97
C GLU A 235 -7.65 11.79 23.74
N ASN A 236 -8.26 12.19 22.62
CA ASN A 236 -9.60 11.71 22.25
C ASN A 236 -9.62 10.19 22.08
N LEU A 237 -8.68 9.62 21.32
CA LEU A 237 -8.59 8.16 21.14
C LEU A 237 -8.30 7.43 22.46
N ALA A 238 -7.43 7.99 23.32
CA ALA A 238 -7.14 7.43 24.65
C ALA A 238 -8.38 7.42 25.55
N ASN A 239 -9.15 8.51 25.53
CA ASN A 239 -10.41 8.59 26.26
C ASN A 239 -11.46 7.61 25.70
N MET A 240 -11.56 7.49 24.37
CA MET A 240 -12.42 6.49 23.75
C MET A 240 -12.00 5.07 24.13
N SER A 241 -10.70 4.79 24.19
CA SER A 241 -10.17 3.48 24.59
C SER A 241 -10.53 3.15 26.04
N LYS A 242 -10.32 4.08 26.98
CA LYS A 242 -10.71 3.92 28.39
C LYS A 242 -12.20 3.65 28.57
N GLN A 243 -13.02 4.22 27.69
CA GLN A 243 -14.47 4.02 27.69
C GLN A 243 -14.91 2.77 26.91
N GLY A 244 -13.99 2.01 26.31
CA GLY A 244 -14.30 0.88 25.44
C GLY A 244 -15.05 1.26 24.14
N LEU A 245 -14.87 2.48 23.65
CA LEU A 245 -15.41 3.00 22.39
C LEU A 245 -14.44 2.77 21.24
N PHE A 246 -13.15 2.79 21.53
CA PHE A 246 -12.07 2.42 20.63
C PHE A 246 -11.35 1.19 21.16
N VAL A 247 -11.13 0.18 20.29
CA VAL A 247 -10.47 -1.07 20.64
C VAL A 247 -9.28 -1.29 19.72
N TYR A 248 -8.08 -1.12 20.25
CA TYR A 248 -6.86 -1.42 19.51
C TYR A 248 -6.68 -2.93 19.36
N LYS A 249 -6.52 -3.42 18.14
CA LYS A 249 -6.43 -4.86 17.81
C LYS A 249 -5.02 -5.34 17.47
N GLY A 250 -4.06 -4.42 17.34
CA GLY A 250 -2.70 -4.73 16.96
C GLY A 250 -2.18 -3.92 15.78
N ARG A 251 -0.93 -4.17 15.42
CA ARG A 251 -0.22 -3.45 14.37
C ARG A 251 -0.65 -3.89 12.97
N ALA A 252 -0.24 -3.10 11.98
CA ALA A 252 -0.48 -3.38 10.56
C ALA A 252 -1.96 -3.70 10.27
N SER A 253 -2.24 -4.80 9.59
CA SER A 253 -3.58 -5.21 9.13
C SER A 253 -4.36 -6.09 10.11
N VAL A 254 -3.89 -6.27 11.34
CA VAL A 254 -4.46 -7.22 12.33
C VAL A 254 -5.94 -6.93 12.65
N ALA A 255 -6.38 -5.67 12.56
CA ALA A 255 -7.76 -5.29 12.83
C ALA A 255 -8.78 -5.65 11.72
N ILE A 256 -8.33 -5.94 10.49
CA ILE A 256 -9.22 -6.18 9.34
C ILE A 256 -10.21 -7.32 9.60
N PRO A 257 -9.79 -8.51 10.06
CA PRO A 257 -10.71 -9.62 10.32
C PRO A 257 -11.82 -9.29 11.33
N SER A 258 -11.54 -8.44 12.34
CA SER A 258 -12.55 -8.04 13.33
C SER A 258 -13.64 -7.15 12.72
N PHE A 259 -13.33 -6.35 11.71
CA PHE A 259 -14.36 -5.63 10.95
C PHE A 259 -15.10 -6.56 10.00
N VAL A 260 -14.39 -7.39 9.24
CA VAL A 260 -14.98 -8.34 8.27
C VAL A 260 -15.96 -9.31 8.93
N SER A 261 -15.67 -9.77 10.15
CA SER A 261 -16.56 -10.64 10.92
C SER A 261 -17.77 -9.92 11.53
N GLY A 262 -17.78 -8.58 11.53
CA GLY A 262 -18.81 -7.77 12.21
C GLY A 262 -18.58 -7.59 13.72
N GLU A 263 -17.47 -8.09 14.28
CA GLU A 263 -17.08 -7.86 15.67
C GLU A 263 -16.91 -6.36 15.96
N CYS A 264 -16.24 -5.64 15.05
CA CYS A 264 -16.07 -4.19 15.10
C CYS A 264 -17.06 -3.52 14.13
N ALA A 265 -17.78 -2.49 14.59
CA ALA A 265 -18.82 -1.83 13.82
C ALA A 265 -18.30 -0.68 12.93
N MET A 266 -17.23 0.00 13.33
CA MET A 266 -16.54 1.04 12.57
C MET A 266 -15.04 0.71 12.49
N PHE A 267 -14.44 1.07 11.37
CA PHE A 267 -13.04 0.75 11.08
C PHE A 267 -12.41 1.83 10.20
N THR A 268 -11.22 2.29 10.56
CA THR A 268 -10.36 3.07 9.66
C THR A 268 -9.17 2.24 9.21
N GLY A 269 -8.82 2.35 7.95
CA GLY A 269 -7.70 1.59 7.40
C GLY A 269 -7.48 1.86 5.92
N SER A 270 -6.72 1.00 5.30
CA SER A 270 -6.41 1.07 3.88
C SER A 270 -7.65 0.89 3.00
N SER A 271 -7.74 1.63 1.90
CA SER A 271 -8.67 1.32 0.82
C SER A 271 -8.48 -0.11 0.28
N GLY A 272 -7.25 -0.65 0.35
CA GLY A 272 -6.93 -2.04 0.00
C GLY A 272 -7.57 -3.10 0.92
N SER A 273 -8.08 -2.71 2.10
CA SER A 273 -8.88 -3.62 2.96
C SER A 273 -10.19 -4.04 2.29
N TYR A 274 -10.62 -3.32 1.25
CA TYR A 274 -11.80 -3.66 0.45
C TYR A 274 -11.72 -5.08 -0.13
N ALA A 275 -10.53 -5.59 -0.46
CA ALA A 275 -10.35 -6.95 -0.95
C ALA A 275 -10.91 -8.01 0.01
N ASP A 276 -10.72 -7.83 1.31
CA ASP A 276 -11.21 -8.75 2.33
C ASP A 276 -12.65 -8.41 2.74
N VAL A 277 -12.99 -7.11 2.84
CA VAL A 277 -14.33 -6.64 3.23
C VAL A 277 -15.38 -7.05 2.20
N SER A 278 -15.14 -6.80 0.92
CA SER A 278 -16.09 -7.13 -0.15
C SER A 278 -16.36 -8.63 -0.30
N LYS A 279 -15.36 -9.45 0.00
CA LYS A 279 -15.46 -10.92 -0.08
C LYS A 279 -16.04 -11.54 1.20
N GLY A 280 -15.67 -11.00 2.36
CA GLY A 280 -15.88 -11.64 3.65
C GLY A 280 -17.03 -11.09 4.48
N ALA A 281 -17.35 -9.79 4.41
CA ALA A 281 -18.41 -9.20 5.20
C ALA A 281 -19.80 -9.78 4.82
N LYS A 282 -20.58 -10.17 5.84
CA LYS A 282 -21.93 -10.72 5.66
C LYS A 282 -23.02 -9.73 6.07
N PHE A 283 -22.68 -8.46 6.15
CA PHE A 283 -23.54 -7.33 6.49
C PHE A 283 -23.40 -6.24 5.46
N ALA A 284 -24.38 -5.35 5.37
CA ALA A 284 -24.27 -4.15 4.55
C ALA A 284 -23.25 -3.17 5.16
N TYR A 285 -22.30 -2.71 4.34
CA TYR A 285 -21.27 -1.76 4.78
C TYR A 285 -21.27 -0.49 3.95
N GLY A 286 -20.70 0.55 4.49
CA GLY A 286 -20.45 1.81 3.80
C GLY A 286 -18.97 2.16 3.83
N LEU A 287 -18.54 2.91 2.80
CA LEU A 287 -17.21 3.49 2.66
C LEU A 287 -17.35 5.01 2.68
N ALA A 288 -16.47 5.70 3.41
CA ALA A 288 -16.52 7.15 3.55
C ALA A 288 -15.12 7.73 3.68
N PRO A 289 -14.95 9.05 3.46
CA PRO A 289 -13.72 9.75 3.76
C PRO A 289 -13.33 9.62 5.24
N LEU A 290 -12.04 9.84 5.54
CA LEU A 290 -11.59 9.93 6.91
C LEU A 290 -12.34 11.06 7.66
N PRO A 291 -12.71 10.83 8.91
CA PRO A 291 -13.21 11.89 9.77
C PRO A 291 -12.16 12.98 10.02
N TYR A 292 -12.61 14.19 10.29
CA TYR A 292 -11.73 15.33 10.57
C TYR A 292 -12.28 16.22 11.69
N TYR A 293 -11.48 17.18 12.12
CA TYR A 293 -11.93 18.25 13.02
C TYR A 293 -12.31 19.47 12.19
N GLN A 294 -13.59 19.80 12.15
CA GLN A 294 -14.13 20.89 11.31
C GLN A 294 -13.69 22.29 11.73
N ASP A 295 -13.22 22.45 12.95
CA ASP A 295 -12.68 23.69 13.50
C ASP A 295 -11.20 23.94 13.13
N VAL A 296 -10.58 22.99 12.41
CA VAL A 296 -9.19 23.12 11.93
C VAL A 296 -9.16 23.78 10.55
N PRO A 297 -8.57 24.98 10.41
CA PRO A 297 -8.49 25.67 9.14
C PRO A 297 -7.75 24.84 8.07
N GLY A 298 -8.36 24.72 6.89
CA GLY A 298 -7.79 23.96 5.77
C GLY A 298 -8.10 22.47 5.77
N ALA A 299 -8.81 21.97 6.79
CA ALA A 299 -9.31 20.60 6.79
C ALA A 299 -10.72 20.50 6.17
N PRO A 300 -11.05 19.43 5.43
CA PRO A 300 -10.16 18.35 5.02
C PRO A 300 -9.37 18.71 3.76
N GLN A 301 -8.07 18.35 3.71
CA GLN A 301 -7.17 18.64 2.59
C GLN A 301 -7.10 17.44 1.64
N ASN A 302 -6.06 16.65 1.67
CA ASN A 302 -5.91 15.37 0.98
C ASN A 302 -5.24 14.35 1.90
N THR A 303 -5.46 13.07 1.65
CA THR A 303 -4.73 12.00 2.33
C THR A 303 -3.42 11.69 1.62
N VAL A 304 -2.50 11.00 2.30
CA VAL A 304 -1.27 10.50 1.70
C VAL A 304 -1.46 9.12 1.10
N ILE A 305 -0.61 8.79 0.13
CA ILE A 305 -0.54 7.42 -0.35
C ILE A 305 0.01 6.50 0.75
N GLY A 306 -0.48 5.28 0.72
CA GLY A 306 0.12 4.12 1.35
C GLY A 306 0.31 3.01 0.33
N GLY A 307 0.56 1.81 0.80
CA GLY A 307 0.82 0.67 -0.04
C GLY A 307 2.28 0.62 -0.49
N ALA A 308 2.55 0.18 -1.71
CA ALA A 308 3.91 -0.13 -2.12
C ALA A 308 4.18 0.11 -3.59
N SER A 309 5.46 0.18 -3.92
CA SER A 309 6.00 0.13 -5.28
C SER A 309 6.90 -1.09 -5.46
N LEU A 310 7.19 -1.44 -6.71
CA LEU A 310 8.07 -2.53 -7.06
C LEU A 310 9.45 -1.99 -7.44
N TRP A 311 10.45 -2.42 -6.70
CA TRP A 311 11.84 -2.05 -6.89
C TRP A 311 12.58 -3.14 -7.64
N VAL A 312 13.31 -2.76 -8.69
CA VAL A 312 14.15 -3.71 -9.43
C VAL A 312 15.51 -3.77 -8.76
N MET A 313 15.91 -4.96 -8.34
CA MET A 313 17.21 -5.16 -7.69
C MET A 313 18.32 -5.26 -8.75
N SER A 314 19.48 -4.71 -8.41
CA SER A 314 20.66 -4.75 -9.28
C SER A 314 21.31 -6.12 -9.38
N GLY A 315 22.30 -6.27 -10.28
CA GLY A 315 23.09 -7.50 -10.41
C GLY A 315 22.41 -8.63 -11.17
N LYS A 316 21.35 -8.35 -11.94
CA LYS A 316 20.63 -9.35 -12.76
C LYS A 316 21.11 -9.35 -14.21
N LYS A 317 20.88 -10.46 -14.91
CA LYS A 317 21.24 -10.60 -16.32
C LYS A 317 20.31 -9.80 -17.23
N PRO A 318 20.74 -9.36 -18.42
CA PRO A 318 19.88 -8.61 -19.33
C PRO A 318 18.56 -9.31 -19.68
N ALA A 319 18.57 -10.64 -19.85
CA ALA A 319 17.36 -11.42 -20.13
C ALA A 319 16.36 -11.40 -18.96
N GLU A 320 16.87 -11.42 -17.70
CA GLU A 320 16.05 -11.34 -16.50
C GLU A 320 15.42 -9.95 -16.36
N TYR A 321 16.16 -8.88 -16.63
CA TYR A 321 15.61 -7.50 -16.67
C TYR A 321 14.54 -7.35 -17.75
N LYS A 322 14.72 -8.00 -18.90
CA LYS A 322 13.71 -7.99 -19.96
C LYS A 322 12.42 -8.69 -19.49
N GLY A 323 12.52 -9.77 -18.74
CA GLY A 323 11.38 -10.42 -18.09
C GLY A 323 10.65 -9.51 -17.10
N VAL A 324 11.40 -8.79 -16.25
CA VAL A 324 10.86 -7.77 -15.35
C VAL A 324 10.10 -6.69 -16.13
N ALA A 325 10.72 -6.13 -17.18
CA ALA A 325 10.10 -5.09 -18.00
C ALA A 325 8.82 -5.56 -18.69
N LYS A 326 8.79 -6.80 -19.21
CA LYS A 326 7.60 -7.39 -19.82
C LYS A 326 6.48 -7.59 -18.80
N PHE A 327 6.79 -8.04 -17.58
CA PHE A 327 5.82 -8.13 -16.49
C PHE A 327 5.28 -6.76 -16.10
N PHE A 328 6.12 -5.75 -15.94
CA PHE A 328 5.69 -4.39 -15.65
C PHE A 328 4.80 -3.80 -16.74
N SER A 329 5.14 -4.05 -18.02
CA SER A 329 4.28 -3.65 -19.14
C SER A 329 2.90 -4.30 -19.07
N PHE A 330 2.82 -5.60 -18.74
CA PHE A 330 1.57 -6.32 -18.58
C PHE A 330 0.70 -5.74 -17.47
N ILE A 331 1.26 -5.53 -16.26
CA ILE A 331 0.51 -5.00 -15.14
C ILE A 331 0.22 -3.49 -15.24
N SER A 332 0.81 -2.80 -16.24
CA SER A 332 0.54 -1.38 -16.54
C SER A 332 -0.66 -1.18 -17.46
N THR A 333 -1.17 -2.23 -18.10
CA THR A 333 -2.30 -2.07 -19.02
C THR A 333 -3.53 -1.53 -18.28
N PRO A 334 -4.31 -0.63 -18.90
CA PRO A 334 -5.49 -0.06 -18.25
C PRO A 334 -6.49 -1.13 -17.76
N GLU A 335 -6.61 -2.23 -18.52
CA GLU A 335 -7.51 -3.35 -18.23
C GLU A 335 -7.08 -4.08 -16.95
N VAL A 336 -5.79 -4.45 -16.84
CA VAL A 336 -5.24 -5.14 -15.66
C VAL A 336 -5.33 -4.23 -14.43
N GLN A 337 -5.02 -2.95 -14.57
CA GLN A 337 -5.11 -1.99 -13.46
C GLN A 337 -6.56 -1.73 -13.03
N SER A 338 -7.49 -1.56 -13.96
CA SER A 338 -8.91 -1.39 -13.66
C SER A 338 -9.49 -2.63 -12.95
N ALA A 339 -9.15 -3.84 -13.44
CA ALA A 339 -9.54 -5.09 -12.80
C ALA A 339 -8.95 -5.22 -11.38
N SER A 340 -7.68 -4.85 -11.20
CA SER A 340 -6.99 -4.82 -9.91
C SER A 340 -7.66 -3.86 -8.93
N HIS A 341 -7.95 -2.62 -9.37
CA HIS A 341 -8.67 -1.62 -8.57
C HIS A 341 -10.04 -2.12 -8.09
N LYS A 342 -10.85 -2.63 -9.02
CA LYS A 342 -12.19 -3.15 -8.72
C LYS A 342 -12.17 -4.30 -7.70
N ARG A 343 -11.15 -5.15 -7.77
CA ARG A 343 -10.99 -6.29 -6.87
C ARG A 343 -10.45 -5.92 -5.50
N THR A 344 -9.49 -4.98 -5.45
CA THR A 344 -8.67 -4.75 -4.25
C THR A 344 -9.01 -3.49 -3.49
N GLY A 345 -9.59 -2.48 -4.15
CA GLY A 345 -9.74 -1.13 -3.59
C GLY A 345 -8.44 -0.31 -3.59
N TYR A 346 -7.33 -0.84 -4.10
CA TYR A 346 -6.15 -0.03 -4.39
C TYR A 346 -6.46 1.01 -5.46
N LEU A 347 -5.79 2.14 -5.44
CA LEU A 347 -6.00 3.22 -6.41
C LEU A 347 -5.72 2.73 -7.84
N PRO A 348 -6.50 3.17 -8.84
CA PRO A 348 -6.09 3.07 -10.23
C PRO A 348 -4.90 4.00 -10.43
N VAL A 349 -3.68 3.45 -10.59
CA VAL A 349 -2.45 4.25 -10.57
C VAL A 349 -2.17 5.00 -11.86
N THR A 350 -2.95 4.76 -12.94
CA THR A 350 -2.88 5.53 -14.18
C THR A 350 -4.22 6.22 -14.49
N THR A 351 -4.16 7.36 -15.18
CA THR A 351 -5.36 8.09 -15.63
C THR A 351 -6.26 7.24 -16.54
N ALA A 352 -5.65 6.42 -17.40
CA ALA A 352 -6.39 5.54 -18.31
C ALA A 352 -7.18 4.46 -17.56
N SER A 353 -6.59 3.86 -16.52
CA SER A 353 -7.29 2.84 -15.71
C SER A 353 -8.42 3.44 -14.87
N TYR A 354 -8.25 4.65 -14.36
CA TYR A 354 -9.33 5.37 -13.68
C TYR A 354 -10.52 5.61 -14.60
N LYS A 355 -10.26 6.19 -15.79
CA LYS A 355 -11.28 6.45 -16.80
C LYS A 355 -12.01 5.18 -17.23
N LEU A 356 -11.28 4.10 -17.49
CA LEU A 356 -11.88 2.80 -17.85
C LEU A 356 -12.77 2.25 -16.73
N THR A 357 -12.38 2.44 -15.46
CA THR A 357 -13.19 2.03 -14.30
C THR A 357 -14.47 2.86 -14.20
N GLU A 358 -14.38 4.18 -14.38
CA GLU A 358 -15.52 5.09 -14.34
C GLU A 358 -16.52 4.78 -15.48
N GLU A 359 -16.04 4.64 -16.71
CA GLU A 359 -16.84 4.29 -17.90
C GLU A 359 -17.54 2.94 -17.76
N SER A 360 -16.96 1.99 -17.01
CA SER A 360 -17.60 0.70 -16.73
C SER A 360 -18.82 0.78 -15.80
N GLY A 361 -19.10 1.94 -15.21
CA GLY A 361 -20.18 2.13 -14.23
C GLY A 361 -19.91 1.53 -12.86
N PHE A 362 -18.68 1.09 -12.57
CA PHE A 362 -18.32 0.40 -11.33
C PHE A 362 -18.64 1.22 -10.08
N TYR A 363 -18.32 2.51 -10.06
CA TYR A 363 -18.57 3.39 -8.91
C TYR A 363 -20.05 3.61 -8.63
N LYS A 364 -20.90 3.61 -9.68
CA LYS A 364 -22.35 3.68 -9.52
C LYS A 364 -22.95 2.41 -8.93
N GLN A 365 -22.39 1.26 -9.30
CA GLN A 365 -22.82 -0.05 -8.79
C GLN A 365 -22.27 -0.34 -7.40
N ASN A 366 -21.13 0.27 -7.01
CA ASN A 366 -20.44 0.08 -5.75
C ASN A 366 -20.16 1.43 -5.08
N PRO A 367 -21.18 2.10 -4.52
CA PRO A 367 -21.07 3.44 -3.95
C PRO A 367 -20.00 3.51 -2.85
N GLY A 368 -19.18 4.57 -2.88
CA GLY A 368 -18.10 4.82 -1.93
C GLY A 368 -16.74 4.20 -2.31
N THR A 369 -16.69 3.34 -3.34
CA THR A 369 -15.40 2.78 -3.80
C THR A 369 -14.52 3.84 -4.50
N ASP A 370 -15.08 4.97 -4.88
CA ASP A 370 -14.39 6.15 -5.41
C ASP A 370 -13.80 7.07 -4.33
N VAL A 371 -14.16 6.89 -3.06
CA VAL A 371 -13.70 7.72 -1.93
C VAL A 371 -12.17 7.81 -1.88
N ALA A 372 -11.49 6.71 -2.06
CA ALA A 372 -10.03 6.68 -2.05
C ALA A 372 -9.42 7.60 -3.13
N VAL A 373 -9.98 7.60 -4.33
CA VAL A 373 -9.53 8.46 -5.44
C VAL A 373 -9.86 9.91 -5.16
N THR A 374 -11.10 10.20 -4.75
CA THR A 374 -11.58 11.57 -4.51
C THR A 374 -10.83 12.28 -3.39
N GLN A 375 -10.34 11.56 -2.39
CA GLN A 375 -9.47 12.12 -1.35
C GLN A 375 -8.08 12.49 -1.89
N MET A 376 -7.52 11.67 -2.78
CA MET A 376 -6.16 11.84 -3.29
C MET A 376 -6.03 12.94 -4.33
N ILE A 377 -7.07 13.20 -5.13
CA ILE A 377 -7.03 14.20 -6.21
C ILE A 377 -7.30 15.64 -5.74
N ARG A 378 -7.53 15.84 -4.43
CA ARG A 378 -7.67 17.17 -3.86
C ARG A 378 -6.39 17.97 -4.01
N LYS A 379 -6.50 19.31 -3.94
CA LYS A 379 -5.35 20.20 -4.05
C LYS A 379 -4.28 19.87 -3.00
N VAL A 380 -3.07 19.56 -3.45
CA VAL A 380 -1.92 19.26 -2.59
C VAL A 380 -1.26 20.56 -2.12
N THR A 381 -0.79 20.57 -0.88
CA THR A 381 0.05 21.63 -0.28
C THR A 381 1.42 21.08 0.09
N ASP A 382 2.33 21.93 0.52
CA ASP A 382 3.66 21.50 1.02
C ASP A 382 3.56 20.60 2.27
N LYS A 383 2.43 20.68 3.02
CA LYS A 383 2.17 19.86 4.22
C LYS A 383 1.46 18.54 3.89
N SER A 384 0.89 18.42 2.70
CA SER A 384 0.03 17.28 2.34
C SER A 384 0.49 16.51 1.10
N ARG A 385 1.68 16.84 0.57
CA ARG A 385 2.27 16.18 -0.60
C ARG A 385 2.58 14.69 -0.39
N GLY A 386 2.83 14.27 0.85
CA GLY A 386 3.29 12.96 1.25
C GLY A 386 4.32 13.07 2.37
N ILE A 387 4.87 11.95 2.79
CA ILE A 387 5.92 11.88 3.82
C ILE A 387 7.02 10.96 3.31
N ARG A 388 8.25 11.50 3.15
CA ARG A 388 9.39 10.77 2.57
C ARG A 388 10.64 10.96 3.43
N LEU A 389 10.74 10.20 4.50
CA LEU A 389 11.78 10.29 5.52
C LEU A 389 12.74 9.09 5.45
N GLY A 390 14.01 9.31 5.76
CA GLY A 390 14.99 8.24 5.92
C GLY A 390 14.77 7.45 7.21
N ASN A 391 15.15 6.18 7.23
CA ASN A 391 14.92 5.26 8.36
C ASN A 391 13.46 5.25 8.86
N TYR A 392 12.51 5.55 7.97
CA TYR A 392 11.12 5.74 8.38
C TYR A 392 10.45 4.42 8.82
N VAL A 393 10.91 3.28 8.33
CA VAL A 393 10.48 1.96 8.83
C VAL A 393 10.73 1.85 10.33
N GLN A 394 11.92 2.24 10.79
CA GLN A 394 12.28 2.24 12.22
C GLN A 394 11.48 3.27 13.02
N ILE A 395 11.21 4.43 12.41
CA ILE A 395 10.38 5.48 13.05
C ILE A 395 8.96 4.98 13.24
N ARG A 396 8.34 4.35 12.22
CA ARG A 396 6.99 3.80 12.34
C ARG A 396 6.91 2.69 13.40
N ALA A 397 7.95 1.88 13.55
CA ALA A 397 8.04 0.90 14.64
C ALA A 397 8.06 1.57 16.02
N ILE A 398 8.77 2.71 16.16
CA ILE A 398 8.76 3.52 17.39
C ILE A 398 7.39 4.14 17.64
N GLU A 399 6.71 4.63 16.59
CA GLU A 399 5.35 5.18 16.68
C GLU A 399 4.39 4.12 17.24
N ASP A 400 4.39 2.93 16.66
CA ASP A 400 3.54 1.83 17.10
C ASP A 400 3.85 1.43 18.56
N GLU A 401 5.13 1.28 18.91
CA GLU A 401 5.58 0.93 20.26
C GLU A 401 5.11 1.94 21.33
N GLU A 402 5.29 3.22 21.06
CA GLU A 402 4.93 4.26 22.00
C GLU A 402 3.41 4.45 22.14
N LEU A 403 2.68 4.36 21.02
CA LEU A 403 1.22 4.43 21.03
C LEU A 403 0.60 3.23 21.76
N GLU A 404 1.18 2.03 21.64
CA GLU A 404 0.76 0.85 22.40
C GLU A 404 0.86 1.08 23.93
N GLN A 405 1.82 1.90 24.40
CA GLN A 405 1.89 2.26 25.82
C GLN A 405 0.69 3.11 26.26
N VAL A 406 0.13 3.92 25.34
CA VAL A 406 -1.09 4.70 25.62
C VAL A 406 -2.30 3.77 25.76
N TRP A 407 -2.47 2.83 24.84
CA TRP A 407 -3.59 1.87 24.86
C TRP A 407 -3.53 0.93 26.06
N ASN A 408 -2.32 0.63 26.52
CA ASN A 408 -2.06 -0.18 27.72
C ASN A 408 -2.10 0.62 29.03
N GLY A 409 -2.39 1.94 28.97
CA GLY A 409 -2.49 2.82 30.12
C GLY A 409 -1.15 3.12 30.83
N LYS A 410 -0.01 2.85 30.18
CA LYS A 410 1.33 3.06 30.75
C LYS A 410 1.90 4.44 30.49
N LYS A 411 1.42 5.12 29.43
CA LYS A 411 1.79 6.50 29.09
C LYS A 411 0.56 7.34 28.78
N THR A 412 0.67 8.63 28.99
CA THR A 412 -0.26 9.62 28.43
C THR A 412 0.01 9.79 26.93
N ALA A 413 -0.97 10.32 26.20
CA ALA A 413 -0.80 10.66 24.79
C ALA A 413 0.37 11.64 24.57
N LYS A 414 0.53 12.62 25.49
CA LYS A 414 1.64 13.59 25.43
C LYS A 414 2.99 12.93 25.58
N GLU A 415 3.19 12.08 26.59
CA GLU A 415 4.43 11.37 26.82
C GLU A 415 4.80 10.49 25.63
N ALA A 416 3.82 9.80 25.02
CA ALA A 416 4.04 8.97 23.85
C ALA A 416 4.47 9.82 22.64
N LEU A 417 3.73 10.89 22.30
CA LEU A 417 4.06 11.75 21.15
C LEU A 417 5.44 12.41 21.31
N ASP A 418 5.78 12.89 22.50
CA ASP A 418 7.10 13.49 22.76
C ASP A 418 8.23 12.45 22.65
N ALA A 419 8.01 11.22 23.14
CA ALA A 419 8.96 10.12 23.03
C ALA A 419 9.16 9.71 21.55
N ILE A 420 8.08 9.63 20.77
CA ILE A 420 8.16 9.31 19.34
C ILE A 420 8.99 10.37 18.60
N VAL A 421 8.70 11.66 18.81
CA VAL A 421 9.43 12.75 18.14
C VAL A 421 10.90 12.73 18.53
N THR A 422 11.23 12.50 19.80
CA THR A 422 12.62 12.43 20.27
C THR A 422 13.36 11.24 19.64
N ARG A 423 12.84 10.02 19.82
CA ARG A 423 13.45 8.78 19.33
C ARG A 423 13.49 8.73 17.80
N GLY A 424 12.43 9.22 17.16
CA GLY A 424 12.35 9.27 15.70
C GLY A 424 13.34 10.27 15.10
N ASN A 425 13.56 11.41 15.73
CA ASN A 425 14.58 12.38 15.30
C ASN A 425 15.99 11.82 15.40
N GLU A 426 16.30 10.97 16.39
CA GLU A 426 17.58 10.24 16.43
C GLU A 426 17.77 9.34 15.19
N GLN A 427 16.70 8.67 14.72
CA GLN A 427 16.77 7.87 13.49
C GLN A 427 17.02 8.74 12.26
N LEU A 428 16.39 9.91 12.17
CA LEU A 428 16.60 10.86 11.08
C LEU A 428 18.04 11.41 11.09
N GLU A 429 18.60 11.69 12.26
CA GLU A 429 20.00 12.13 12.37
C GLU A 429 20.99 11.03 11.95
N ARG A 430 20.74 9.79 12.32
CA ARG A 430 21.56 8.64 11.86
C ARG A 430 21.52 8.51 10.34
N PHE A 431 20.32 8.60 9.76
CA PHE A 431 20.16 8.58 8.30
C PHE A 431 20.88 9.76 7.63
N GLN A 432 20.73 10.96 8.16
CA GLN A 432 21.40 12.16 7.65
C GLN A 432 22.93 12.02 7.68
N LYS A 433 23.50 11.49 8.80
CA LYS A 433 24.92 11.27 8.92
C LYS A 433 25.44 10.22 7.93
N ALA A 434 24.70 9.12 7.76
CA ALA A 434 25.08 8.04 6.86
C ALA A 434 24.99 8.44 5.36
N ASN A 435 24.20 9.45 5.03
CA ASN A 435 23.98 9.91 3.65
C ASN A 435 24.52 11.32 3.38
N LYS A 436 25.39 11.85 4.24
CA LYS A 436 26.21 13.01 3.92
C LYS A 436 27.27 12.58 2.92
N SER A 437 27.05 12.89 1.65
CA SER A 437 28.04 12.79 0.55
C SER A 437 28.62 14.14 0.27
#